data_7abda6f9acb0fb04e397aff1fd4392ea
#
_entry.id   7abda6f9acb0fb04e397aff1fd4392ea
#
_cell.length_a   1.000
_cell.length_b   1.000
_cell.length_c   1.000
_cell.angle_alpha   90.00
_cell.angle_beta   90.00
_cell.angle_gamma   90.00
#
_symmetry.space_group_name_H-M   'P 1'
#
loop_
_entity.id
_entity.type
_entity.pdbx_description
1 polymer ?
#
loop_
_entity_poly.entity_id
_entity_poly.type
_entity_poly.pdbx_seq_one_letter_code
_entity_poly.pdbx_strand_id
1 'polypeptide(L)'
;MVKFNEDNTIEKMVLSSLSNNGWKYIPADNLPRAYSDVMVEPMVKAALIRLNPEIAAEPSRADEVIYKLRTLILTVQPHNLVTQNELFKKLVFEENSFPFGKDGRMIPIRFFGTLKKEDLTLNEYVVTNQWVYPKKDDGKRLDIVLLINGFPVAIGELKTPVRNAITWLDGANDIAAYNYIEQYY
;
A
#
# COMPACT_ATOMS: atom_id res chain seq x y z
N MET A 1 -15.86 -25.93 -21.86
CA MET A 1 -15.05 -24.83 -22.38
C MET A 1 -14.90 -23.84 -21.23
N VAL A 2 -13.69 -23.69 -20.64
CA VAL A 2 -13.44 -22.71 -19.58
C VAL A 2 -13.54 -21.34 -20.24
N LYS A 3 -14.49 -20.50 -19.80
CA LYS A 3 -14.57 -19.12 -20.26
C LYS A 3 -13.32 -18.39 -19.77
N PHE A 4 -12.49 -17.96 -20.71
CA PHE A 4 -11.43 -17.01 -20.41
C PHE A 4 -12.08 -15.69 -19.99
N ASN A 5 -11.91 -15.32 -18.74
CA ASN A 5 -12.27 -14.01 -18.20
C ASN A 5 -11.09 -13.40 -17.45
N GLU A 6 -11.16 -12.12 -17.15
CA GLU A 6 -10.11 -11.37 -16.46
C GLU A 6 -9.77 -12.01 -15.11
N ASP A 7 -10.81 -12.36 -14.33
CA ASP A 7 -10.68 -12.91 -12.99
C ASP A 7 -10.01 -14.30 -12.96
N ASN A 8 -10.19 -15.12 -13.99
CA ASN A 8 -9.78 -16.53 -13.93
C ASN A 8 -8.48 -16.84 -14.66
N THR A 9 -8.00 -15.98 -15.55
CA THR A 9 -6.86 -16.32 -16.40
C THR A 9 -5.74 -15.27 -16.27
N ILE A 10 -6.03 -14.02 -16.60
CA ILE A 10 -5.00 -12.96 -16.63
C ILE A 10 -4.55 -12.66 -15.20
N GLU A 11 -5.48 -12.50 -14.27
CA GLU A 11 -5.16 -12.26 -12.85
C GLU A 11 -4.28 -13.38 -12.29
N LYS A 12 -4.63 -14.65 -12.52
CA LYS A 12 -3.79 -15.78 -12.08
C LYS A 12 -2.42 -15.80 -12.71
N MET A 13 -2.30 -15.45 -13.99
CA MET A 13 -1.01 -15.35 -14.67
C MET A 13 -0.13 -14.25 -14.04
N VAL A 14 -0.70 -13.08 -13.78
CA VAL A 14 0.00 -11.95 -13.14
C VAL A 14 0.43 -12.32 -11.73
N LEU A 15 -0.48 -12.88 -10.92
CA LEU A 15 -0.18 -13.31 -9.56
C LEU A 15 0.92 -14.39 -9.53
N SER A 16 0.85 -15.37 -10.44
CA SER A 16 1.88 -16.41 -10.54
C SER A 16 3.22 -15.83 -10.95
N SER A 17 3.24 -14.91 -11.92
CA SER A 17 4.46 -14.24 -12.35
C SER A 17 5.10 -13.44 -11.21
N LEU A 18 4.30 -12.66 -10.48
CA LEU A 18 4.79 -11.88 -9.34
C LEU A 18 5.31 -12.79 -8.22
N SER A 19 4.59 -13.88 -7.93
CA SER A 19 5.02 -14.85 -6.91
C SER A 19 6.35 -15.51 -7.27
N ASN A 20 6.56 -15.86 -8.54
CA ASN A 20 7.83 -16.39 -9.03
C ASN A 20 8.99 -15.37 -8.95
N ASN A 21 8.66 -14.09 -8.86
CA ASN A 21 9.62 -12.98 -8.71
C ASN A 21 9.73 -12.46 -7.27
N GLY A 22 9.33 -13.25 -6.28
CA GLY A 22 9.57 -12.97 -4.86
C GLY A 22 8.47 -12.19 -4.15
N TRP A 23 7.32 -11.96 -4.79
CA TRP A 23 6.16 -11.38 -4.15
C TRP A 23 5.31 -12.46 -3.49
N LYS A 24 5.00 -12.29 -2.21
CA LYS A 24 4.10 -13.18 -1.49
C LYS A 24 2.65 -12.83 -1.83
N TYR A 25 1.92 -13.76 -2.42
CA TYR A 25 0.49 -13.55 -2.67
C TYR A 25 -0.32 -13.74 -1.40
N ILE A 26 -1.13 -12.74 -1.06
CA ILE A 26 -2.14 -12.79 0.01
C ILE A 26 -3.44 -12.20 -0.55
N PRO A 27 -4.55 -12.97 -0.60
CA PRO A 27 -5.85 -12.43 -0.99
C PRO A 27 -6.26 -11.23 -0.11
N ALA A 28 -6.95 -10.24 -0.68
CA ALA A 28 -7.31 -9.03 0.06
C ALA A 28 -8.11 -9.30 1.34
N ASP A 29 -9.01 -10.30 1.31
CA ASP A 29 -9.82 -10.69 2.47
C ASP A 29 -9.00 -11.33 3.60
N ASN A 30 -7.78 -11.78 3.31
CA ASN A 30 -6.86 -12.37 4.29
C ASN A 30 -5.85 -11.34 4.83
N LEU A 31 -5.84 -10.12 4.30
CA LEU A 31 -5.01 -9.06 4.84
C LEU A 31 -5.62 -8.53 6.14
N PRO A 32 -4.79 -8.32 7.19
CA PRO A 32 -5.27 -7.81 8.48
C PRO A 32 -5.50 -6.30 8.42
N ARG A 33 -6.52 -5.88 7.67
CA ARG A 33 -6.93 -4.47 7.52
C ARG A 33 -8.45 -4.35 7.49
N ALA A 34 -8.98 -3.20 7.89
CA ALA A 34 -10.35 -2.82 7.55
C ALA A 34 -10.39 -2.34 6.09
N TYR A 35 -11.57 -2.40 5.46
CA TYR A 35 -11.73 -1.95 4.06
C TYR A 35 -11.39 -0.47 3.87
N SER A 36 -11.57 0.36 4.90
CA SER A 36 -11.21 1.79 4.90
C SER A 36 -9.73 2.07 5.05
N ASP A 37 -8.92 1.08 5.43
CA ASP A 37 -7.51 1.30 5.69
C ASP A 37 -6.74 1.40 4.37
N VAL A 38 -5.93 2.45 4.23
CA VAL A 38 -5.08 2.68 3.06
C VAL A 38 -3.75 1.93 3.14
N MET A 39 -3.40 1.42 4.33
CA MET A 39 -2.19 0.61 4.56
C MET A 39 -2.54 -0.58 5.46
N VAL A 40 -1.68 -1.60 5.45
CA VAL A 40 -1.83 -2.77 6.32
C VAL A 40 -1.02 -2.55 7.59
N GLU A 41 -1.61 -1.89 8.58
CA GLU A 41 -0.91 -1.44 9.79
C GLU A 41 -0.11 -2.52 10.53
N PRO A 42 -0.59 -3.76 10.70
CA PRO A 42 0.22 -4.80 11.33
C PRO A 42 1.51 -5.12 10.57
N MET A 43 1.50 -5.02 9.24
CA MET A 43 2.69 -5.20 8.42
C MET A 43 3.63 -4.00 8.56
N VAL A 44 3.09 -2.77 8.57
CA VAL A 44 3.86 -1.55 8.83
C VAL A 44 4.53 -1.64 10.20
N LYS A 45 3.81 -2.06 11.24
CA LYS A 45 4.36 -2.26 12.59
C LYS A 45 5.52 -3.26 12.61
N ALA A 46 5.32 -4.40 11.96
CA ALA A 46 6.36 -5.43 11.86
C ALA A 46 7.62 -4.91 11.13
N ALA A 47 7.43 -4.12 10.07
CA ALA A 47 8.52 -3.50 9.33
C ALA A 47 9.26 -2.46 10.17
N LEU A 48 8.54 -1.60 10.90
CA LEU A 48 9.14 -0.61 11.80
C LEU A 48 10.03 -1.28 12.86
N ILE A 49 9.56 -2.35 13.47
CA ILE A 49 10.35 -3.13 14.44
C ILE A 49 11.57 -3.77 13.78
N ARG A 50 11.42 -4.34 12.60
CA ARG A 50 12.50 -5.04 11.87
C ARG A 50 13.59 -4.09 11.37
N LEU A 51 13.21 -2.89 10.93
CA LEU A 51 14.11 -1.94 10.28
C LEU A 51 14.79 -0.95 11.25
N ASN A 52 14.30 -0.83 12.48
CA ASN A 52 14.74 0.22 13.42
C ASN A 52 15.10 -0.37 14.78
N PRO A 53 16.40 -0.43 15.12
CA PRO A 53 16.85 -1.00 16.40
C PRO A 53 16.23 -0.34 17.63
N GLU A 54 15.99 0.98 17.60
CA GLU A 54 15.39 1.73 18.72
C GLU A 54 13.90 1.35 18.91
N ILE A 55 13.21 1.01 17.82
CA ILE A 55 11.83 0.50 17.90
C ILE A 55 11.85 -0.98 18.31
N ALA A 56 12.82 -1.75 17.84
CA ALA A 56 12.97 -3.15 18.26
C ALA A 56 13.23 -3.27 19.78
N ALA A 57 13.97 -2.33 20.36
CA ALA A 57 14.21 -2.26 21.81
C ALA A 57 12.96 -1.88 22.61
N GLU A 58 12.04 -1.10 22.03
CA GLU A 58 10.79 -0.67 22.64
C GLU A 58 9.66 -0.68 21.60
N PRO A 59 9.01 -1.84 21.35
CA PRO A 59 8.03 -2.02 20.27
C PRO A 59 6.80 -1.10 20.32
N SER A 60 6.45 -0.57 21.49
CA SER A 60 5.38 0.43 21.65
C SER A 60 5.61 1.71 20.83
N ARG A 61 6.86 2.05 20.54
CA ARG A 61 7.21 3.20 19.69
C ARG A 61 6.69 3.06 18.26
N ALA A 62 6.53 1.83 17.77
CA ALA A 62 5.90 1.61 16.46
C ALA A 62 4.44 2.11 16.43
N ASP A 63 3.72 1.98 17.55
CA ASP A 63 2.34 2.46 17.64
C ASP A 63 2.26 4.00 17.61
N GLU A 64 3.24 4.69 18.17
CA GLU A 64 3.35 6.16 18.10
C GLU A 64 3.57 6.62 16.64
N VAL A 65 4.45 5.93 15.91
CA VAL A 65 4.71 6.21 14.49
C VAL A 65 3.44 5.97 13.65
N ILE A 66 2.79 4.83 13.85
CA ILE A 66 1.54 4.48 13.14
C ILE A 66 0.44 5.49 13.47
N TYR A 67 0.31 5.91 14.72
CA TYR A 67 -0.66 6.93 15.11
C TYR A 67 -0.45 8.24 14.33
N LYS A 68 0.80 8.68 14.16
CA LYS A 68 1.11 9.89 13.39
C LYS A 68 0.75 9.72 11.91
N LEU A 69 1.08 8.57 11.29
CA LEU A 69 0.67 8.25 9.92
C LEU A 69 -0.85 8.26 9.77
N ARG A 70 -1.56 7.60 10.69
CA ARG A 70 -3.02 7.56 10.73
C ARG A 70 -3.62 8.95 10.86
N THR A 71 -3.05 9.81 11.70
CA THR A 71 -3.52 11.19 11.86
C THR A 71 -3.43 11.97 10.55
N LEU A 72 -2.32 11.83 9.80
CA LEU A 72 -2.17 12.47 8.50
C LEU A 72 -3.24 11.98 7.51
N ILE A 73 -3.50 10.67 7.48
CA ILE A 73 -4.51 10.08 6.60
C ILE A 73 -5.92 10.57 6.97
N LEU A 74 -6.27 10.58 8.26
CA LEU A 74 -7.60 10.96 8.74
C LEU A 74 -7.88 12.47 8.65
N THR A 75 -6.87 13.30 8.49
CA THR A 75 -7.02 14.76 8.32
C THR A 75 -7.14 15.19 6.86
N VAL A 76 -7.16 14.22 5.93
CA VAL A 76 -7.38 14.50 4.51
C VAL A 76 -8.78 15.05 4.28
N GLN A 77 -8.83 16.15 3.53
CA GLN A 77 -10.06 16.79 3.06
C GLN A 77 -9.89 17.11 1.57
N PRO A 78 -10.95 17.23 0.78
CA PRO A 78 -10.84 17.49 -0.66
C PRO A 78 -9.95 18.69 -1.03
N HIS A 79 -9.96 19.74 -0.20
CA HIS A 79 -9.20 20.96 -0.43
C HIS A 79 -7.73 20.90 0.01
N ASN A 80 -7.34 19.90 0.80
CA ASN A 80 -5.96 19.75 1.31
C ASN A 80 -5.29 18.43 0.92
N LEU A 81 -5.92 17.63 0.07
CA LEU A 81 -5.43 16.29 -0.28
C LEU A 81 -3.98 16.30 -0.78
N VAL A 82 -3.65 17.18 -1.73
CA VAL A 82 -2.29 17.29 -2.27
C VAL A 82 -1.29 17.59 -1.16
N THR A 83 -1.61 18.56 -0.30
CA THR A 83 -0.77 18.93 0.84
C THR A 83 -0.60 17.78 1.83
N GLN A 84 -1.67 17.06 2.15
CA GLN A 84 -1.59 15.90 3.06
C GLN A 84 -0.79 14.75 2.44
N ASN A 85 -0.93 14.51 1.15
CA ASN A 85 -0.15 13.51 0.44
C ASN A 85 1.36 13.87 0.40
N GLU A 86 1.69 15.14 0.20
CA GLU A 86 3.07 15.63 0.28
C GLU A 86 3.63 15.48 1.70
N LEU A 87 2.86 15.80 2.74
CA LEU A 87 3.26 15.61 4.14
C LEU A 87 3.48 14.12 4.46
N PHE A 88 2.60 13.25 3.98
CA PHE A 88 2.75 11.80 4.13
C PHE A 88 4.02 11.31 3.43
N LYS A 89 4.22 11.70 2.17
CA LYS A 89 5.42 11.37 1.40
C LYS A 89 6.68 11.86 2.11
N LYS A 90 6.68 13.11 2.56
CA LYS A 90 7.79 13.72 3.28
C LYS A 90 8.12 12.94 4.56
N LEU A 91 7.10 12.60 5.35
CA LEU A 91 7.27 11.82 6.57
C LEU A 91 7.86 10.43 6.31
N VAL A 92 7.43 9.76 5.23
CA VAL A 92 7.84 8.38 4.94
C VAL A 92 9.21 8.31 4.25
N PHE A 93 9.56 9.28 3.40
CA PHE A 93 10.74 9.20 2.54
C PHE A 93 11.82 10.26 2.82
N GLU A 94 11.49 11.39 3.45
CA GLU A 94 12.42 12.53 3.56
C GLU A 94 12.69 12.93 5.01
N GLU A 95 11.69 13.38 5.75
CA GLU A 95 11.81 13.86 7.14
C GLU A 95 11.24 12.83 8.12
N ASN A 96 11.83 11.67 8.15
CA ASN A 96 11.38 10.51 8.89
C ASN A 96 11.89 10.43 10.33
N SER A 97 12.18 11.56 10.98
CA SER A 97 12.57 11.58 12.36
C SER A 97 11.39 11.79 13.31
N PHE A 98 11.38 11.00 14.39
CA PHE A 98 10.32 11.01 15.40
C PHE A 98 10.92 11.31 16.77
N PRO A 99 10.22 12.11 17.63
CA PRO A 99 10.62 12.31 18.99
C PRO A 99 10.27 11.10 19.83
N PHE A 100 11.25 10.50 20.49
CA PHE A 100 11.05 9.39 21.41
C PHE A 100 11.61 9.72 22.81
N GLY A 101 11.06 9.06 23.81
CA GLY A 101 11.46 9.21 25.20
C GLY A 101 10.96 10.51 25.84
N LYS A 102 11.25 10.66 27.13
CA LYS A 102 10.83 11.84 27.91
C LYS A 102 11.56 13.12 27.52
N ASP A 103 12.75 12.99 26.96
CA ASP A 103 13.60 14.09 26.47
C ASP A 103 13.25 14.53 25.05
N GLY A 104 12.33 13.81 24.37
CA GLY A 104 11.91 14.13 23.01
C GLY A 104 13.01 14.01 21.97
N ARG A 105 14.02 13.15 22.20
CA ARG A 105 15.13 12.98 21.29
C ARG A 105 14.62 12.52 19.91
N MET A 106 15.01 13.26 18.87
CA MET A 106 14.67 12.94 17.48
C MET A 106 15.49 11.74 16.98
N ILE A 107 14.79 10.69 16.53
CA ILE A 107 15.38 9.46 16.01
C ILE A 107 14.88 9.26 14.58
N PRO A 108 15.80 9.09 13.60
CA PRO A 108 15.41 8.78 12.23
C PRO A 108 14.79 7.38 12.15
N ILE A 109 13.68 7.27 11.46
CA ILE A 109 12.92 6.02 11.29
C ILE A 109 12.96 5.57 9.83
N ARG A 110 13.20 4.30 9.61
CA ARG A 110 13.14 3.67 8.28
C ARG A 110 11.82 2.92 8.13
N PHE A 111 11.09 3.24 7.08
CA PHE A 111 9.90 2.51 6.66
C PHE A 111 10.20 1.44 5.62
N PHE A 112 11.32 1.60 4.90
CA PHE A 112 11.77 0.69 3.87
C PHE A 112 13.27 0.38 4.04
N GLY A 113 13.67 -0.83 3.63
CA GLY A 113 15.08 -1.13 3.41
C GLY A 113 15.62 -0.31 2.24
N THR A 114 16.92 -0.04 2.27
CA THR A 114 17.59 0.71 1.21
C THR A 114 17.77 -0.13 -0.06
N LEU A 115 18.22 0.51 -1.15
CA LEU A 115 18.53 -0.20 -2.41
C LEU A 115 19.78 -1.11 -2.33
N LYS A 116 20.47 -1.15 -1.20
CA LYS A 116 21.56 -2.11 -0.99
C LYS A 116 20.99 -3.52 -0.93
N LYS A 117 21.65 -4.46 -1.57
CA LYS A 117 21.17 -5.84 -1.73
C LYS A 117 20.81 -6.50 -0.40
N GLU A 118 21.60 -6.31 0.63
CA GLU A 118 21.39 -6.81 1.98
C GLU A 118 20.15 -6.21 2.66
N ASP A 119 19.86 -4.92 2.40
CA ASP A 119 18.73 -4.21 2.96
C ASP A 119 17.41 -4.50 2.23
N LEU A 120 17.47 -4.84 0.93
CA LEU A 120 16.28 -5.21 0.16
C LEU A 120 15.59 -6.44 0.76
N THR A 121 16.35 -7.39 1.30
CA THR A 121 15.82 -8.59 1.94
C THR A 121 15.09 -8.30 3.25
N LEU A 122 15.25 -7.11 3.80
CA LEU A 122 14.54 -6.64 5.00
C LEU A 122 13.13 -6.14 4.69
N ASN A 123 12.79 -5.95 3.42
CA ASN A 123 11.43 -5.60 3.04
C ASN A 123 10.55 -6.86 2.91
N GLU A 124 9.27 -6.70 3.23
CA GLU A 124 8.24 -7.68 2.91
C GLU A 124 7.49 -7.22 1.65
N TYR A 125 7.51 -8.05 0.62
CA TYR A 125 6.86 -7.80 -0.67
C TYR A 125 5.60 -8.64 -0.76
N VAL A 126 4.44 -7.99 -0.80
CA VAL A 126 3.14 -8.67 -0.91
C VAL A 126 2.40 -8.18 -2.14
N VAL A 127 1.88 -9.12 -2.91
CA VAL A 127 0.87 -8.85 -3.93
C VAL A 127 -0.49 -9.30 -3.43
N THR A 128 -1.49 -8.46 -3.61
CA THR A 128 -2.89 -8.78 -3.32
C THR A 128 -3.76 -8.48 -4.54
N ASN A 129 -4.90 -9.13 -4.62
CA ASN A 129 -5.89 -8.93 -5.66
C ASN A 129 -7.22 -8.48 -5.07
N GLN A 130 -8.07 -7.90 -5.91
CA GLN A 130 -9.45 -7.54 -5.55
C GLN A 130 -9.53 -6.67 -4.29
N TRP A 131 -8.60 -5.72 -4.17
CA TRP A 131 -8.57 -4.79 -3.05
C TRP A 131 -9.76 -3.83 -3.11
N VAL A 132 -10.68 -4.00 -2.18
CA VAL A 132 -11.86 -3.14 -2.09
C VAL A 132 -11.53 -1.88 -1.29
N TYR A 133 -11.96 -0.76 -1.84
CA TYR A 133 -11.94 0.53 -1.19
C TYR A 133 -13.39 1.01 -1.04
N PRO A 134 -13.91 1.23 0.19
CA PRO A 134 -15.30 1.60 0.37
C PRO A 134 -15.55 3.02 -0.12
N LYS A 135 -16.59 3.17 -0.90
CA LYS A 135 -17.19 4.44 -1.27
C LYS A 135 -18.65 4.41 -0.84
N LYS A 136 -19.22 5.57 -0.52
CA LYS A 136 -20.60 5.69 -0.03
C LYS A 136 -21.63 5.06 -0.96
N ASP A 137 -21.42 5.15 -2.28
CA ASP A 137 -22.39 4.71 -3.28
C ASP A 137 -21.84 3.73 -4.32
N ASP A 138 -20.50 3.59 -4.44
CA ASP A 138 -19.87 2.71 -5.43
C ASP A 138 -18.40 2.44 -5.06
N GLY A 139 -18.17 1.44 -4.22
CA GLY A 139 -16.82 1.04 -3.81
C GLY A 139 -15.96 0.67 -5.01
N LYS A 140 -14.71 1.14 -5.03
CA LYS A 140 -13.75 0.71 -6.06
C LYS A 140 -13.06 -0.58 -5.63
N ARG A 141 -12.88 -1.45 -6.60
CA ARG A 141 -12.16 -2.71 -6.44
C ARG A 141 -10.97 -2.70 -7.40
N LEU A 142 -9.78 -2.69 -6.82
CA LEU A 142 -8.53 -2.71 -7.57
C LEU A 142 -8.16 -4.15 -7.87
N ASP A 143 -7.80 -4.45 -9.12
CA ASP A 143 -7.51 -5.83 -9.54
C ASP A 143 -6.23 -6.35 -8.89
N ILE A 144 -5.15 -5.57 -8.93
CA ILE A 144 -3.85 -5.92 -8.32
C ILE A 144 -3.34 -4.74 -7.52
N VAL A 145 -2.86 -5.01 -6.31
CA VAL A 145 -2.12 -4.04 -5.48
C VAL A 145 -0.80 -4.65 -5.01
N LEU A 146 0.28 -3.93 -5.19
CA LEU A 146 1.59 -4.30 -4.68
C LEU A 146 1.87 -3.55 -3.38
N LEU A 147 2.23 -4.29 -2.35
CA LEU A 147 2.55 -3.76 -1.03
C LEU A 147 4.02 -3.98 -0.71
N ILE A 148 4.70 -2.95 -0.22
CA ILE A 148 6.01 -3.10 0.43
C ILE A 148 5.84 -2.70 1.89
N ASN A 149 6.14 -3.62 2.80
CA ASN A 149 6.03 -3.40 4.25
C ASN A 149 4.62 -2.93 4.68
N GLY A 150 3.56 -3.33 3.96
CA GLY A 150 2.19 -2.93 4.25
C GLY A 150 1.74 -1.61 3.60
N PHE A 151 2.63 -0.88 2.92
CA PHE A 151 2.27 0.31 2.15
C PHE A 151 1.93 -0.08 0.71
N PRO A 152 0.79 0.36 0.15
CA PRO A 152 0.50 0.19 -1.27
C PRO A 152 1.43 1.10 -2.09
N VAL A 153 2.20 0.49 -2.98
CA VAL A 153 3.21 1.20 -3.80
C VAL A 153 2.90 1.19 -5.28
N ALA A 154 2.05 0.27 -5.72
CA ALA A 154 1.57 0.22 -7.10
C ALA A 154 0.20 -0.46 -7.17
N ILE A 155 -0.58 -0.05 -8.15
CA ILE A 155 -1.85 -0.66 -8.53
C ILE A 155 -1.78 -1.14 -9.98
N GLY A 156 -2.48 -2.22 -10.28
CA GLY A 156 -2.62 -2.77 -11.63
C GLY A 156 -4.09 -2.98 -11.95
N GLU A 157 -4.50 -2.49 -13.10
CA GLU A 157 -5.81 -2.76 -13.70
C GLU A 157 -5.64 -3.77 -14.83
N LEU A 158 -6.41 -4.83 -14.81
CA LEU A 158 -6.30 -5.92 -15.76
C LEU A 158 -7.39 -5.83 -16.83
N LYS A 159 -7.02 -6.01 -18.09
CA LYS A 159 -7.95 -6.02 -19.20
C LYS A 159 -7.80 -7.29 -20.02
N THR A 160 -8.94 -7.88 -20.44
CA THR A 160 -8.94 -9.07 -21.26
C THR A 160 -8.58 -8.73 -22.71
N PRO A 161 -7.63 -9.43 -23.33
CA PRO A 161 -7.30 -9.24 -24.75
C PRO A 161 -8.34 -9.86 -25.69
N VAL A 162 -9.34 -10.55 -25.16
CA VAL A 162 -10.31 -11.32 -25.97
C VAL A 162 -11.44 -10.46 -26.52
N ARG A 163 -11.63 -9.25 -26.01
CA ARG A 163 -12.65 -8.32 -26.53
C ARG A 163 -12.00 -7.29 -27.45
N ASN A 164 -12.34 -7.34 -28.74
CA ASN A 164 -11.81 -6.42 -29.76
C ASN A 164 -12.07 -4.91 -29.49
N ALA A 165 -12.91 -4.58 -28.52
CA ALA A 165 -13.27 -3.21 -28.16
C ALA A 165 -12.56 -2.69 -26.92
N ILE A 166 -11.77 -3.50 -26.22
CA ILE A 166 -11.06 -3.11 -24.98
C ILE A 166 -9.57 -2.96 -25.29
N THR A 167 -9.04 -1.81 -24.98
CA THR A 167 -7.63 -1.45 -25.22
C THR A 167 -6.93 -1.16 -23.90
N TRP A 168 -5.60 -1.02 -23.93
CA TRP A 168 -4.83 -0.53 -22.80
C TRP A 168 -5.28 0.86 -22.32
N LEU A 169 -5.89 1.65 -23.23
CA LEU A 169 -6.39 2.99 -22.91
C LEU A 169 -7.59 2.92 -21.95
N ASP A 170 -8.41 1.88 -22.04
CA ASP A 170 -9.52 1.67 -21.11
C ASP A 170 -9.01 1.41 -19.70
N GLY A 171 -7.95 0.58 -19.56
CA GLY A 171 -7.27 0.38 -18.29
C GLY A 171 -6.63 1.65 -17.74
N ALA A 172 -6.01 2.45 -18.61
CA ALA A 172 -5.44 3.75 -18.22
C ALA A 172 -6.52 4.73 -17.77
N ASN A 173 -7.69 4.74 -18.41
CA ASN A 173 -8.82 5.57 -18.00
C ASN A 173 -9.40 5.13 -16.65
N ASP A 174 -9.47 3.83 -16.39
CA ASP A 174 -9.91 3.31 -15.10
C ASP A 174 -8.94 3.71 -13.98
N ILE A 175 -7.63 3.59 -14.21
CA ILE A 175 -6.60 4.07 -13.26
C ILE A 175 -6.71 5.58 -13.07
N ALA A 176 -6.91 6.36 -14.13
CA ALA A 176 -7.13 7.80 -14.01
C ALA A 176 -8.39 8.14 -13.20
N ALA A 177 -9.46 7.34 -13.34
CA ALA A 177 -10.66 7.50 -12.55
C ALA A 177 -10.43 7.22 -11.05
N TYR A 178 -9.41 6.42 -10.67
CA TYR A 178 -9.06 6.21 -9.27
C TYR A 178 -8.49 7.47 -8.61
N ASN A 179 -7.91 8.40 -9.36
CA ASN A 179 -7.49 9.70 -8.84
C ASN A 179 -8.67 10.55 -8.31
N TYR A 180 -9.90 10.24 -8.70
CA TYR A 180 -11.11 10.88 -8.19
C TYR A 180 -11.65 10.25 -6.90
N ILE A 181 -11.12 9.10 -6.46
CA ILE A 181 -11.48 8.52 -5.15
C ILE A 181 -11.10 9.48 -4.03
N GLU A 182 -10.06 10.26 -4.25
CA GLU A 182 -9.53 11.26 -3.35
C GLU A 182 -10.49 12.40 -3.02
N GLN A 183 -11.50 12.63 -3.85
CA GLN A 183 -12.50 13.70 -3.64
C GLN A 183 -13.60 13.33 -2.63
N TYR A 184 -13.54 12.13 -2.04
CA TYR A 184 -14.60 11.59 -1.19
C TYR A 184 -14.15 11.20 0.22
N TYR A 185 -12.97 11.65 0.64
CA TYR A 185 -12.53 11.60 2.03
C TYR A 185 -12.88 12.86 2.78
#